data_19a638668b6732f569f35c709858a369
#
_entry.id   19a638668b6732f569f35c709858a369
#
_cell.length_a   1.000
_cell.length_b   1.000
_cell.length_c   1.000
_cell.angle_alpha   90.00
_cell.angle_beta   90.00
_cell.angle_gamma   90.00
#
_symmetry.space_group_name_H-M   'P 1'
#
loop_
_entity.id
_entity.type
_entity.pdbx_description
1 polymer ?
#
loop_
_entity_poly.entity_id
_entity_poly.type
_entity_poly.pdbx_seq_one_letter_code
_entity_poly.pdbx_strand_id
1 'polypeptide(L)'
;MKKNKLFTSVLAAGIALTSAFSVVGCGRPNPDGSHGDSGRADKPYDNTKTQVQIWTYNAGFKDEWLYQLEADFEEANKDTVYEAGKKGVQVRHEGAMKEWSSDDIKNSNFDVFFMEGGDYYAWRQSGALEDITSLVTSNSAYDNKTIRSKMNDKQIAYFGGVTGEGVQEKYYALPHYKGAMGLIYNVEIFDEYGFYISDSETTSLISASNPNKSKGPDGKTGKENGIDYSMDDGLPATYDEFFYLCGQMLKRGVTPFMLPGFYSDYYINILYNALVTEYEGIDQMELNMSFKGNATDLIKLNSDGTAIVKKNGEPVIESATIDYTNGYDVFRQAGKYYALDFVKRMVSKEDYYNEDGFNTAFTQTDAQEMFIKSGTDMSVSDERYAMYVDGSWWEAEANIIFNNMAKKDSKYSKQNRKFGWMSLPKANKLKFEEGNSVFLDSLEAAVCVKANLGANKKAALDFVQYVCSDGALDKFTDVTHALKDFNYEVSKETYDNANYFTKTLINYNKKSETFSYYSNTPFYLKNRSDLLPTKVNTIGVQPGTPVTILKDGVSAKSAEDYFLKSYAYWKKRGSAFWKEV
;
A
#
# COMPACT_ATOMS: atom_id res chain seq x y z
N MET A 1 -31.49 -42.79 35.03
CA MET A 1 -30.92 -41.56 35.64
C MET A 1 -30.74 -40.53 34.55
N LYS A 2 -31.61 -39.53 34.48
CA LYS A 2 -31.59 -38.43 33.51
C LYS A 2 -30.62 -37.36 33.98
N LYS A 3 -29.65 -36.92 33.17
CA LYS A 3 -28.90 -35.70 33.39
C LYS A 3 -29.38 -34.62 32.42
N ASN A 4 -29.99 -33.60 32.98
CA ASN A 4 -30.38 -32.38 32.29
C ASN A 4 -29.16 -31.60 31.83
N LYS A 5 -29.13 -31.22 30.53
CA LYS A 5 -28.24 -30.18 30.00
C LYS A 5 -28.99 -28.85 30.05
N LEU A 6 -28.50 -27.94 30.88
CA LEU A 6 -28.87 -26.53 30.85
C LEU A 6 -28.32 -25.89 29.58
N PHE A 7 -29.21 -25.35 28.76
CA PHE A 7 -28.85 -24.41 27.71
C PHE A 7 -28.72 -23.03 28.34
N THR A 8 -27.52 -22.49 28.34
CA THR A 8 -27.29 -21.07 28.66
C THR A 8 -27.29 -20.31 27.32
N SER A 9 -28.36 -19.58 27.10
CA SER A 9 -28.48 -18.59 26.03
C SER A 9 -27.54 -17.41 26.33
N VAL A 10 -26.48 -17.24 25.55
CA VAL A 10 -25.67 -16.02 25.57
C VAL A 10 -26.30 -15.03 24.60
N LEU A 11 -26.86 -13.96 25.16
CA LEU A 11 -27.28 -12.77 24.42
C LEU A 11 -26.06 -12.17 23.72
N ALA A 12 -26.11 -12.15 22.40
CA ALA A 12 -25.15 -11.38 21.60
C ALA A 12 -25.52 -9.89 21.72
N ALA A 13 -24.89 -9.19 22.65
CA ALA A 13 -24.87 -7.73 22.62
C ALA A 13 -23.89 -7.30 21.53
N GLY A 14 -24.42 -6.62 20.51
CA GLY A 14 -23.61 -5.98 19.47
C GLY A 14 -22.71 -4.92 20.12
N ILE A 15 -21.44 -5.23 20.23
CA ILE A 15 -20.41 -4.24 20.54
C ILE A 15 -19.97 -3.69 19.19
N ALA A 16 -20.39 -2.45 18.93
CA ALA A 16 -19.70 -1.62 17.96
C ALA A 16 -18.25 -1.48 18.45
N LEU A 17 -17.35 -2.23 17.85
CA LEU A 17 -15.92 -2.06 18.04
C LEU A 17 -15.49 -0.77 17.33
N THR A 18 -15.71 0.36 18.01
CA THR A 18 -14.80 1.48 17.90
C THR A 18 -13.50 0.98 18.52
N SER A 19 -12.57 0.56 17.68
CA SER A 19 -11.24 0.13 18.10
C SER A 19 -10.45 1.34 18.59
N ALA A 20 -10.69 1.73 19.85
CA ALA A 20 -9.69 2.45 20.62
C ALA A 20 -8.59 1.43 20.98
N PHE A 21 -7.72 1.12 20.04
CA PHE A 21 -6.47 0.45 20.35
C PHE A 21 -5.49 1.48 20.90
N SER A 22 -5.58 1.75 22.20
CA SER A 22 -4.38 2.12 22.93
C SER A 22 -3.54 0.84 23.06
N VAL A 23 -2.80 0.50 22.03
CA VAL A 23 -1.67 -0.41 22.18
C VAL A 23 -0.62 0.38 22.95
N VAL A 24 -0.62 0.22 24.27
CA VAL A 24 0.61 0.41 25.02
C VAL A 24 1.57 -0.61 24.45
N GLY A 25 2.39 -0.18 23.49
CA GLY A 25 3.52 -0.94 23.01
C GLY A 25 4.43 -1.15 24.21
N CYS A 26 4.36 -2.33 24.83
CA CYS A 26 5.48 -2.84 25.61
C CYS A 26 6.63 -3.10 24.64
N GLY A 27 7.27 -2.03 24.17
CA GLY A 27 8.58 -2.10 23.55
C GLY A 27 9.51 -2.73 24.59
N ARG A 28 10.10 -3.89 24.27
CA ARG A 28 11.27 -4.33 25.02
C ARG A 28 12.28 -3.19 24.97
N PRO A 29 12.85 -2.78 26.10
CA PRO A 29 13.88 -1.73 26.09
C PRO A 29 15.01 -2.19 25.15
N ASN A 30 15.53 -1.25 24.34
CA ASN A 30 16.74 -1.49 23.58
C ASN A 30 17.86 -1.97 24.52
N PRO A 31 18.84 -2.77 24.05
CA PRO A 31 19.94 -3.25 24.87
C PRO A 31 20.77 -2.14 25.54
N ASP A 32 20.63 -0.88 25.11
CA ASP A 32 21.23 0.32 25.69
C ASP A 32 20.32 1.05 26.69
N GLY A 33 19.12 0.51 26.98
CA GLY A 33 18.17 1.10 27.92
C GLY A 33 17.32 2.24 27.34
N SER A 34 17.45 2.55 26.04
CA SER A 34 16.57 3.50 25.38
C SER A 34 15.24 2.83 25.01
N HIS A 35 14.12 3.43 25.34
CA HIS A 35 12.82 3.07 24.77
C HIS A 35 12.85 3.48 23.30
N GLY A 36 12.34 2.61 22.41
CA GLY A 36 12.17 2.92 20.99
C GLY A 36 11.39 4.23 20.87
N ASP A 37 12.09 5.26 20.37
CA ASP A 37 11.67 6.63 20.57
C ASP A 37 10.52 7.00 19.64
N SER A 38 9.40 7.33 20.22
CA SER A 38 8.27 7.95 19.55
C SER A 38 8.53 9.45 19.41
N GLY A 39 9.38 9.82 18.44
CA GLY A 39 9.63 11.21 18.14
C GLY A 39 10.45 11.99 19.19
N ARG A 40 11.01 13.12 18.81
CA ARG A 40 11.81 13.99 19.69
C ARG A 40 10.98 14.73 20.76
N ALA A 41 10.06 14.06 21.44
CA ALA A 41 9.35 14.64 22.60
C ALA A 41 10.33 15.08 23.72
N ASP A 42 11.52 14.51 23.75
CA ASP A 42 12.59 14.83 24.69
C ASP A 42 13.47 16.05 24.30
N LYS A 43 13.39 16.53 23.03
CA LYS A 43 14.09 17.74 22.61
C LYS A 43 13.54 18.95 23.36
N PRO A 44 14.30 19.57 24.28
CA PRO A 44 13.78 20.67 25.08
C PRO A 44 13.37 21.86 24.20
N TYR A 45 12.33 22.57 24.62
CA TYR A 45 11.86 23.77 23.91
C TYR A 45 12.92 24.86 23.98
N ASP A 46 13.28 25.38 22.82
CA ASP A 46 14.10 26.60 22.68
C ASP A 46 13.17 27.80 22.43
N ASN A 47 12.84 28.51 23.50
CA ASN A 47 11.92 29.66 23.43
C ASN A 47 12.47 30.84 22.62
N THR A 48 13.76 30.83 22.27
CA THR A 48 14.39 31.87 21.42
C THR A 48 14.10 31.64 19.93
N LYS A 49 13.55 30.46 19.58
CA LYS A 49 13.21 30.05 18.22
C LYS A 49 11.70 29.93 18.01
N THR A 50 11.26 30.14 16.77
CA THR A 50 9.89 29.83 16.37
C THR A 50 9.67 28.33 16.44
N GLN A 51 8.56 27.89 17.03
CA GLN A 51 8.24 26.47 17.21
C GLN A 51 7.31 25.99 16.10
N VAL A 52 7.61 24.83 15.50
CA VAL A 52 6.73 24.07 14.60
C VAL A 52 6.53 22.68 15.19
N GLN A 53 5.28 22.34 15.46
CA GLN A 53 4.89 21.05 16.03
C GLN A 53 4.28 20.17 14.94
N ILE A 54 4.76 18.95 14.81
CA ILE A 54 4.36 18.01 13.78
C ILE A 54 3.75 16.78 14.42
N TRP A 55 2.65 16.32 13.84
CA TRP A 55 2.16 14.96 14.03
C TRP A 55 2.51 14.11 12.81
N THR A 56 3.04 12.91 13.02
CA THR A 56 3.23 11.93 11.96
C THR A 56 2.53 10.61 12.30
N TYR A 57 1.85 10.02 11.32
CA TYR A 57 1.34 8.66 11.44
C TYR A 57 2.55 7.71 11.43
N ASN A 58 2.88 7.17 12.60
CA ASN A 58 4.08 6.35 12.79
C ASN A 58 3.74 4.87 12.68
N ALA A 59 3.67 4.36 11.44
CA ALA A 59 3.47 2.95 11.12
C ALA A 59 4.66 2.39 10.32
N GLY A 60 4.42 1.77 9.18
CA GLY A 60 5.40 1.05 8.40
C GLY A 60 6.64 1.86 8.00
N PHE A 61 6.48 3.11 7.54
CA PHE A 61 7.60 3.96 7.11
C PHE A 61 8.39 4.59 8.27
N LYS A 62 7.88 4.48 9.51
CA LYS A 62 8.47 5.08 10.71
C LYS A 62 8.61 6.61 10.56
N ASP A 63 9.45 7.22 11.39
CA ASP A 63 9.67 8.67 11.46
C ASP A 63 11.15 9.07 11.34
N GLU A 64 12.07 8.11 11.12
CA GLU A 64 13.50 8.39 10.99
C GLU A 64 13.81 9.41 9.89
N TRP A 65 13.02 9.45 8.82
CA TRP A 65 13.16 10.41 7.73
C TRP A 65 12.91 11.86 8.17
N LEU A 66 12.08 12.09 9.19
CA LEU A 66 11.80 13.44 9.71
C LEU A 66 13.00 14.01 10.47
N TYR A 67 13.73 13.20 11.23
CA TYR A 67 14.87 13.71 12.04
C TYR A 67 15.90 14.45 11.19
N GLN A 68 16.24 13.90 10.01
CA GLN A 68 17.20 14.55 9.12
C GLN A 68 16.61 15.81 8.48
N LEU A 69 15.36 15.74 8.00
CA LEU A 69 14.70 16.89 7.36
C LEU A 69 14.48 18.05 8.34
N GLU A 70 14.15 17.75 9.59
CA GLU A 70 14.05 18.76 10.65
C GLU A 70 15.39 19.45 10.90
N ALA A 71 16.48 18.67 11.02
CA ALA A 71 17.80 19.21 11.26
C ALA A 71 18.29 20.09 10.11
N ASP A 72 18.09 19.64 8.87
CA ASP A 72 18.47 20.36 7.66
C ASP A 72 17.66 21.67 7.51
N PHE A 73 16.35 21.62 7.80
CA PHE A 73 15.49 22.80 7.76
C PHE A 73 15.86 23.81 8.86
N GLU A 74 16.12 23.36 10.09
CA GLU A 74 16.56 24.20 11.20
C GLU A 74 17.87 24.89 10.88
N GLU A 75 18.87 24.18 10.32
CA GLU A 75 20.15 24.74 9.95
C GLU A 75 20.03 25.75 8.80
N ALA A 76 19.25 25.42 7.76
CA ALA A 76 18.99 26.33 6.64
C ALA A 76 18.31 27.63 7.08
N ASN A 77 17.51 27.58 8.14
CA ASN A 77 16.71 28.70 8.65
C ASN A 77 17.16 29.25 10.00
N LYS A 78 18.38 28.93 10.44
CA LYS A 78 18.90 29.34 11.75
C LYS A 78 18.96 30.87 11.99
N ASP A 79 19.02 31.65 10.91
CA ASP A 79 19.07 33.10 10.94
C ASP A 79 17.74 33.76 10.51
N THR A 80 16.74 32.97 10.10
CA THR A 80 15.45 33.48 9.64
C THR A 80 14.60 33.94 10.83
N VAL A 81 13.96 35.10 10.70
CA VAL A 81 13.02 35.64 11.69
C VAL A 81 11.59 35.36 11.21
N TYR A 82 10.96 34.33 11.77
CA TYR A 82 9.55 34.00 11.52
C TYR A 82 8.61 34.76 12.47
N GLU A 83 9.03 34.92 13.74
CA GLU A 83 8.30 35.64 14.76
C GLU A 83 9.13 36.79 15.31
N ALA A 84 8.50 37.91 15.61
CA ALA A 84 9.18 39.06 16.19
C ALA A 84 9.87 38.67 17.53
N GLY A 85 11.15 38.98 17.64
CA GLY A 85 11.97 38.69 18.83
C GLY A 85 12.51 37.26 18.90
N LYS A 86 12.25 36.41 17.89
CA LYS A 86 12.80 35.06 17.78
C LYS A 86 13.71 34.94 16.55
N LYS A 87 14.78 34.17 16.65
CA LYS A 87 15.71 33.91 15.56
C LYS A 87 15.86 32.41 15.32
N GLY A 88 15.64 31.98 14.09
CA GLY A 88 15.61 30.57 13.72
C GLY A 88 14.30 29.88 14.04
N VAL A 89 14.25 28.60 13.74
CA VAL A 89 13.10 27.72 13.93
C VAL A 89 13.53 26.46 14.68
N GLN A 90 12.63 25.89 15.44
CA GLN A 90 12.75 24.57 16.03
C GLN A 90 11.57 23.74 15.59
N VAL A 91 11.83 22.61 14.94
CA VAL A 91 10.83 21.65 14.49
C VAL A 91 10.85 20.46 15.44
N ARG A 92 9.68 19.98 15.84
CA ARG A 92 9.52 18.84 16.73
C ARG A 92 8.36 18.00 16.24
N HIS A 93 8.53 16.69 16.19
CA HIS A 93 7.44 15.78 15.85
C HIS A 93 7.11 14.83 16.99
N GLU A 94 5.87 14.35 16.97
CA GLU A 94 5.38 13.21 17.73
C GLU A 94 4.67 12.27 16.76
N GLY A 95 4.77 10.97 16.99
CA GLY A 95 4.20 9.98 16.11
C GLY A 95 3.48 8.85 16.84
N ALA A 96 2.33 8.45 16.31
CA ALA A 96 1.63 7.23 16.72
C ALA A 96 0.67 6.78 15.61
N MET A 97 0.18 5.55 15.71
CA MET A 97 -0.91 5.05 14.86
C MET A 97 -2.26 5.58 15.38
N LYS A 98 -2.57 6.83 15.03
CA LYS A 98 -3.82 7.48 15.43
C LYS A 98 -4.52 8.11 14.22
N GLU A 99 -5.79 7.78 14.04
CA GLU A 99 -6.67 8.52 13.13
C GLU A 99 -7.16 9.80 13.81
N TRP A 100 -7.22 10.89 13.07
CA TRP A 100 -7.63 12.21 13.57
C TRP A 100 -8.99 12.61 13.02
N SER A 101 -9.92 12.94 13.92
CA SER A 101 -11.14 13.63 13.52
C SER A 101 -10.89 15.12 13.23
N SER A 102 -11.82 15.77 12.54
CA SER A 102 -11.75 17.21 12.31
C SER A 102 -11.65 18.03 13.60
N ASP A 103 -12.34 17.62 14.64
CA ASP A 103 -12.32 18.33 15.92
C ASP A 103 -11.03 18.06 16.69
N ASP A 104 -10.45 16.85 16.58
CA ASP A 104 -9.12 16.57 17.14
C ASP A 104 -8.05 17.45 16.51
N ILE A 105 -8.06 17.61 15.18
CA ILE A 105 -7.12 18.48 14.47
C ILE A 105 -7.25 19.93 14.97
N LYS A 106 -8.47 20.47 15.01
CA LYS A 106 -8.74 21.86 15.45
C LYS A 106 -8.22 22.14 16.86
N ASN A 107 -8.40 21.17 17.77
CA ASN A 107 -8.10 21.33 19.19
C ASN A 107 -6.69 20.86 19.58
N SER A 108 -5.89 20.36 18.62
CA SER A 108 -4.53 19.89 18.86
C SER A 108 -3.53 21.05 19.05
N ASN A 109 -2.36 20.72 19.57
CA ASN A 109 -1.20 21.62 19.63
C ASN A 109 -0.25 21.46 18.42
N PHE A 110 -0.60 20.56 17.46
CA PHE A 110 0.20 20.35 16.27
C PHE A 110 -0.15 21.34 15.17
N ASP A 111 0.84 21.71 14.37
CA ASP A 111 0.72 22.67 13.28
C ASP A 111 0.61 21.97 11.92
N VAL A 112 1.41 20.91 11.73
CA VAL A 112 1.51 20.11 10.52
C VAL A 112 1.22 18.64 10.83
N PHE A 113 0.50 17.98 9.92
CA PHE A 113 0.12 16.59 10.05
C PHE A 113 0.56 15.80 8.82
N PHE A 114 1.29 14.70 9.06
CA PHE A 114 1.55 13.64 8.09
C PHE A 114 0.62 12.49 8.43
N MET A 115 -0.41 12.30 7.61
CA MET A 115 -1.56 11.44 7.89
C MET A 115 -1.59 10.22 6.97
N GLU A 116 -2.24 9.15 7.42
CA GLU A 116 -2.54 7.97 6.62
C GLU A 116 -4.00 7.56 6.83
N GLY A 117 -4.69 7.16 5.77
CA GLY A 117 -6.02 6.55 5.83
C GLY A 117 -7.16 7.46 6.29
N GLY A 118 -6.98 8.77 6.28
CA GLY A 118 -7.95 9.72 6.80
C GLY A 118 -9.05 10.12 5.82
N ASP A 119 -10.07 10.81 6.34
CA ASP A 119 -11.12 11.43 5.54
C ASP A 119 -10.78 12.91 5.25
N TYR A 120 -9.92 13.11 4.24
CA TYR A 120 -9.52 14.44 3.79
C TYR A 120 -10.72 15.36 3.47
N TYR A 121 -11.79 14.80 2.90
CA TYR A 121 -12.98 15.60 2.56
C TYR A 121 -13.70 16.12 3.80
N ALA A 122 -13.85 15.31 4.83
CA ALA A 122 -14.45 15.76 6.10
C ALA A 122 -13.58 16.83 6.78
N TRP A 123 -12.26 16.66 6.78
CA TRP A 123 -11.35 17.67 7.36
C TRP A 123 -11.43 19.00 6.62
N ARG A 124 -11.44 18.95 5.27
CA ARG A 124 -11.58 20.13 4.42
C ARG A 124 -12.90 20.84 4.65
N GLN A 125 -14.03 20.13 4.62
CA GLN A 125 -15.36 20.71 4.78
C GLN A 125 -15.60 21.30 6.16
N SER A 126 -14.99 20.73 7.19
CA SER A 126 -15.13 21.20 8.58
C SER A 126 -14.37 22.51 8.85
N GLY A 127 -13.48 22.95 7.95
CA GLY A 127 -12.57 24.08 8.19
C GLY A 127 -11.46 23.78 9.20
N ALA A 128 -11.08 22.49 9.34
CA ALA A 128 -9.97 22.09 10.20
C ALA A 128 -8.59 22.41 9.59
N LEU A 129 -8.53 22.53 8.28
CA LEU A 129 -7.30 22.68 7.52
C LEU A 129 -7.11 24.10 6.99
N GLU A 130 -5.86 24.54 6.92
CA GLU A 130 -5.43 25.80 6.34
C GLU A 130 -5.55 25.76 4.80
N ASP A 131 -5.95 26.86 4.18
CA ASP A 131 -5.85 27.04 2.72
C ASP A 131 -4.37 27.25 2.35
N ILE A 132 -3.76 26.25 1.72
CA ILE A 132 -2.37 26.25 1.29
C ILE A 132 -2.20 26.47 -0.21
N THR A 133 -3.23 26.98 -0.89
CA THR A 133 -3.25 27.16 -2.36
C THR A 133 -2.06 27.98 -2.84
N SER A 134 -1.75 29.09 -2.17
CA SER A 134 -0.60 29.93 -2.53
C SER A 134 0.74 29.18 -2.38
N LEU A 135 0.89 28.33 -1.35
CA LEU A 135 2.06 27.50 -1.14
C LEU A 135 2.24 26.50 -2.28
N VAL A 136 1.15 25.88 -2.72
CA VAL A 136 1.15 24.82 -3.75
C VAL A 136 1.44 25.36 -5.14
N THR A 137 0.96 26.57 -5.43
CA THR A 137 1.02 27.17 -6.78
C THR A 137 2.19 28.14 -6.99
N SER A 138 2.89 28.56 -5.93
CA SER A 138 4.07 29.43 -6.02
C SER A 138 5.36 28.60 -6.09
N ASN A 139 6.39 29.16 -6.73
CA ASN A 139 7.70 28.52 -6.78
C ASN A 139 8.31 28.43 -5.37
N SER A 140 8.85 27.27 -5.04
CA SER A 140 9.59 27.01 -3.82
C SER A 140 10.95 27.73 -3.85
N ALA A 141 11.38 28.24 -2.72
CA ALA A 141 12.73 28.79 -2.54
C ALA A 141 13.80 27.66 -2.55
N TYR A 142 13.43 26.41 -2.34
CA TYR A 142 14.35 25.29 -2.17
C TYR A 142 14.77 24.62 -3.50
N ASP A 143 13.91 24.63 -4.52
CA ASP A 143 14.18 23.98 -5.81
C ASP A 143 13.63 24.76 -7.03
N ASN A 144 13.04 25.95 -6.79
CA ASN A 144 12.45 26.81 -7.82
C ASN A 144 11.35 26.13 -8.64
N LYS A 145 10.62 25.17 -8.06
CA LYS A 145 9.47 24.49 -8.64
C LYS A 145 8.23 24.71 -7.80
N THR A 146 7.04 24.63 -8.39
CA THR A 146 5.80 24.60 -7.63
C THR A 146 5.54 23.18 -7.13
N ILE A 147 4.92 23.02 -5.97
CA ILE A 147 4.50 21.68 -5.51
C ILE A 147 3.50 21.09 -6.51
N ARG A 148 2.59 21.92 -7.06
CA ARG A 148 1.63 21.53 -8.10
C ARG A 148 2.30 20.87 -9.30
N SER A 149 3.45 21.33 -9.75
CA SER A 149 4.15 20.77 -10.92
C SER A 149 4.69 19.35 -10.69
N LYS A 150 4.72 18.88 -9.45
CA LYS A 150 5.13 17.52 -9.05
C LYS A 150 3.93 16.59 -8.83
N MET A 151 2.71 17.09 -8.94
CA MET A 151 1.48 16.32 -8.81
C MET A 151 0.97 15.89 -10.17
N ASN A 152 0.37 14.70 -10.26
CA ASN A 152 -0.36 14.26 -11.43
C ASN A 152 -1.77 14.88 -11.48
N ASP A 153 -2.44 14.77 -12.63
CA ASP A 153 -3.76 15.40 -12.84
C ASP A 153 -4.82 14.90 -11.84
N LYS A 154 -4.76 13.65 -11.43
CA LYS A 154 -5.68 13.06 -10.46
C LYS A 154 -5.47 13.62 -9.06
N GLN A 155 -4.23 13.77 -8.64
CA GLN A 155 -3.87 14.44 -7.39
C GLN A 155 -4.30 15.90 -7.39
N ILE A 156 -4.05 16.61 -8.51
CA ILE A 156 -4.49 18.00 -8.69
C ILE A 156 -6.00 18.10 -8.55
N ALA A 157 -6.76 17.23 -9.22
CA ALA A 157 -8.22 17.21 -9.13
C ALA A 157 -8.70 16.93 -7.70
N TYR A 158 -8.13 15.93 -7.04
CA TYR A 158 -8.54 15.49 -5.70
C TYR A 158 -8.18 16.52 -4.63
N PHE A 159 -6.90 16.85 -4.48
CA PHE A 159 -6.43 17.79 -3.44
C PHE A 159 -6.84 19.23 -3.74
N GLY A 160 -6.87 19.63 -5.01
CA GLY A 160 -7.39 20.93 -5.44
C GLY A 160 -8.91 21.05 -5.38
N GLY A 161 -9.62 19.91 -5.22
CA GLY A 161 -11.08 19.86 -5.09
C GLY A 161 -11.82 20.28 -6.35
N VAL A 162 -11.26 19.98 -7.51
CA VAL A 162 -11.88 20.25 -8.82
C VAL A 162 -12.93 19.19 -9.08
N THR A 163 -14.21 19.59 -9.04
CA THR A 163 -15.36 18.69 -9.26
C THR A 163 -16.01 18.86 -10.64
N GLY A 164 -15.50 19.79 -11.45
CA GLY A 164 -16.02 20.09 -12.79
C GLY A 164 -15.36 21.30 -13.43
N GLU A 165 -15.72 21.61 -14.67
CA GLU A 165 -15.19 22.76 -15.38
C GLU A 165 -15.51 24.10 -14.67
N GLY A 166 -14.53 25.01 -14.62
CA GLY A 166 -14.66 26.34 -14.02
C GLY A 166 -14.53 26.38 -12.50
N VAL A 167 -14.35 25.25 -11.82
CA VAL A 167 -14.06 25.21 -10.39
C VAL A 167 -12.60 25.58 -10.17
N GLN A 168 -12.35 26.63 -9.35
CA GLN A 168 -10.99 27.02 -8.98
C GLN A 168 -10.37 26.01 -8.05
N GLU A 169 -9.11 25.65 -8.31
CA GLU A 169 -8.31 24.83 -7.42
C GLU A 169 -8.12 25.52 -6.07
N LYS A 170 -8.37 24.75 -4.99
CA LYS A 170 -8.08 25.17 -3.61
C LYS A 170 -7.51 23.98 -2.84
N TYR A 171 -6.28 24.11 -2.43
CA TYR A 171 -5.55 23.06 -1.73
C TYR A 171 -5.62 23.24 -0.22
N TYR A 172 -5.94 22.15 0.49
CA TYR A 172 -5.95 22.06 1.96
C TYR A 172 -5.09 20.90 2.46
N ALA A 173 -4.59 20.07 1.56
CA ALA A 173 -3.65 19.02 1.81
C ALA A 173 -2.83 18.72 0.54
N LEU A 174 -1.80 17.90 0.68
CA LEU A 174 -0.89 17.43 -0.35
C LEU A 174 -0.76 15.91 -0.27
N PRO A 175 -0.37 15.22 -1.36
CA PRO A 175 0.03 13.83 -1.27
C PRO A 175 1.21 13.67 -0.28
N HIS A 176 1.36 12.45 0.27
CA HIS A 176 2.48 12.18 1.18
C HIS A 176 3.41 11.11 0.59
N TYR A 177 3.16 9.84 0.86
CA TYR A 177 3.97 8.72 0.33
C TYR A 177 3.10 7.73 -0.41
N LYS A 178 3.73 6.93 -1.28
CA LYS A 178 3.08 5.79 -1.94
C LYS A 178 3.23 4.56 -1.07
N GLY A 179 2.12 3.91 -0.78
CA GLY A 179 2.09 2.66 -0.07
C GLY A 179 1.47 1.56 -0.90
N ALA A 180 2.30 0.66 -1.43
CA ALA A 180 1.84 -0.50 -2.18
C ALA A 180 1.95 -1.78 -1.36
N MET A 181 0.96 -2.65 -1.50
CA MET A 181 1.02 -4.03 -1.06
C MET A 181 1.48 -4.90 -2.22
N GLY A 182 2.35 -5.88 -1.92
CA GLY A 182 2.87 -6.78 -2.94
C GLY A 182 3.52 -8.03 -2.36
N LEU A 183 4.49 -8.52 -3.09
CA LEU A 183 5.29 -9.67 -2.72
C LEU A 183 6.75 -9.25 -2.66
N ILE A 184 7.38 -9.54 -1.54
CA ILE A 184 8.82 -9.42 -1.36
C ILE A 184 9.41 -10.83 -1.52
N TYR A 185 10.39 -11.01 -2.39
CA TYR A 185 11.02 -12.31 -2.55
C TYR A 185 12.46 -12.31 -2.03
N ASN A 186 12.87 -13.43 -1.47
CA ASN A 186 14.25 -13.64 -1.01
C ASN A 186 15.11 -14.07 -2.20
N VAL A 187 15.85 -13.12 -2.77
CA VAL A 187 16.70 -13.33 -3.94
C VAL A 187 17.78 -14.38 -3.66
N GLU A 188 18.30 -14.45 -2.43
CA GLU A 188 19.33 -15.44 -2.05
C GLU A 188 18.77 -16.86 -2.14
N ILE A 189 17.52 -17.09 -1.71
CA ILE A 189 16.82 -18.38 -1.84
C ILE A 189 16.49 -18.66 -3.31
N PHE A 190 16.04 -17.66 -4.06
CA PHE A 190 15.79 -17.82 -5.49
C PHE A 190 17.05 -18.22 -6.25
N ASP A 191 18.19 -17.58 -5.94
CA ASP A 191 19.50 -17.92 -6.55
C ASP A 191 19.97 -19.32 -6.11
N GLU A 192 19.87 -19.67 -4.82
CA GLU A 192 20.29 -20.96 -4.28
C GLU A 192 19.57 -22.15 -4.95
N TYR A 193 18.25 -22.01 -5.14
CA TYR A 193 17.40 -23.09 -5.66
C TYR A 193 17.08 -22.97 -7.15
N GLY A 194 17.50 -21.90 -7.83
CA GLY A 194 17.16 -21.64 -9.23
C GLY A 194 15.66 -21.43 -9.45
N PHE A 195 14.99 -20.68 -8.56
CA PHE A 195 13.55 -20.40 -8.64
C PHE A 195 13.20 -19.31 -9.67
N TYR A 196 13.71 -19.47 -10.88
CA TYR A 196 13.43 -18.59 -12.00
C TYR A 196 12.80 -19.38 -13.15
N ILE A 197 11.77 -18.80 -13.75
CA ILE A 197 11.14 -19.35 -14.96
C ILE A 197 12.14 -19.23 -16.13
N SER A 198 12.29 -20.31 -16.87
CA SER A 198 13.18 -20.36 -18.02
C SER A 198 12.51 -19.81 -19.28
N ASP A 199 13.33 -19.31 -20.22
CA ASP A 199 12.89 -18.93 -21.56
C ASP A 199 12.71 -20.20 -22.43
N SER A 200 11.52 -20.82 -22.33
CA SER A 200 11.20 -22.06 -23.05
C SER A 200 9.72 -22.09 -23.43
N GLU A 201 9.37 -22.91 -24.44
CA GLU A 201 7.98 -23.07 -24.92
C GLU A 201 7.05 -23.68 -23.85
N THR A 202 7.62 -24.40 -22.88
CA THR A 202 6.87 -24.99 -21.78
C THR A 202 7.35 -24.41 -20.45
N THR A 203 6.42 -24.11 -19.55
CA THR A 203 6.74 -23.59 -18.21
C THR A 203 7.68 -24.53 -17.46
N SER A 204 8.89 -24.06 -17.23
CA SER A 204 9.93 -24.79 -16.50
C SER A 204 10.87 -23.82 -15.77
N LEU A 205 11.60 -24.32 -14.76
CA LEU A 205 12.65 -23.52 -14.13
C LEU A 205 13.95 -23.59 -14.93
N ILE A 206 14.80 -22.58 -14.73
CA ILE A 206 16.17 -22.61 -15.27
C ILE A 206 16.91 -23.86 -14.80
N SER A 207 17.81 -24.34 -15.67
CA SER A 207 18.64 -25.52 -15.41
C SER A 207 19.95 -25.41 -16.19
N ALA A 208 20.89 -26.34 -15.95
CA ALA A 208 22.14 -26.39 -16.71
C ALA A 208 21.91 -26.55 -18.23
N SER A 209 20.82 -27.23 -18.63
CA SER A 209 20.43 -27.39 -20.04
C SER A 209 19.60 -26.23 -20.60
N ASN A 210 19.00 -25.40 -19.75
CA ASN A 210 18.23 -24.23 -20.13
C ASN A 210 18.49 -23.08 -19.11
N PRO A 211 19.66 -22.41 -19.20
CA PRO A 211 20.07 -21.41 -18.21
C PRO A 211 19.42 -20.04 -18.38
N ASN A 212 18.76 -19.79 -19.53
CA ASN A 212 18.19 -18.48 -19.82
C ASN A 212 16.91 -18.25 -19.04
N LYS A 213 16.83 -17.11 -18.38
CA LYS A 213 15.62 -16.64 -17.70
C LYS A 213 14.60 -16.15 -18.72
N SER A 214 13.31 -16.31 -18.43
CA SER A 214 12.22 -15.64 -19.15
C SER A 214 12.33 -14.12 -18.96
N LYS A 215 11.61 -13.36 -19.79
CA LYS A 215 11.57 -11.89 -19.72
C LYS A 215 10.74 -11.33 -18.56
N GLY A 216 10.25 -12.20 -17.67
CA GLY A 216 9.43 -11.78 -16.55
C GLY A 216 8.08 -11.17 -16.93
N PRO A 217 7.37 -10.57 -15.96
CA PRO A 217 6.04 -10.01 -16.13
C PRO A 217 5.93 -8.84 -17.11
N ASP A 218 7.00 -8.09 -17.34
CA ASP A 218 7.00 -6.95 -18.27
C ASP A 218 7.31 -7.33 -19.74
N GLY A 219 7.73 -8.58 -19.99
CA GLY A 219 7.99 -9.10 -21.31
C GLY A 219 9.22 -8.50 -22.01
N LYS A 220 10.09 -7.77 -21.30
CA LYS A 220 11.24 -7.03 -21.83
C LYS A 220 12.54 -7.46 -21.17
N THR A 221 13.66 -7.03 -21.71
CA THR A 221 15.00 -7.24 -21.14
C THR A 221 15.86 -5.99 -21.36
N GLY A 222 16.96 -5.87 -20.61
CA GLY A 222 17.94 -4.79 -20.80
C GLY A 222 17.52 -3.48 -20.15
N LYS A 223 18.12 -2.38 -20.61
CA LYS A 223 17.93 -1.03 -20.04
C LYS A 223 17.50 -0.05 -21.12
N GLU A 224 16.44 0.70 -20.84
CA GLU A 224 15.94 1.74 -21.72
C GLU A 224 15.39 2.91 -20.90
N ASN A 225 15.71 4.17 -21.28
CA ASN A 225 15.19 5.39 -20.65
C ASN A 225 15.35 5.43 -19.12
N GLY A 226 16.46 4.90 -18.59
CA GLY A 226 16.73 4.86 -17.16
C GLY A 226 15.95 3.79 -16.37
N ILE A 227 15.26 2.89 -17.07
CA ILE A 227 14.56 1.73 -16.52
C ILE A 227 15.38 0.48 -16.82
N ASP A 228 15.57 -0.38 -15.82
CA ASP A 228 16.20 -1.68 -15.96
C ASP A 228 15.12 -2.77 -16.04
N TYR A 229 14.75 -3.15 -17.25
CA TYR A 229 13.74 -4.18 -17.50
C TYR A 229 14.22 -5.59 -17.13
N SER A 230 15.53 -5.82 -16.93
CA SER A 230 16.05 -7.13 -16.55
C SER A 230 15.92 -7.46 -15.06
N MET A 231 15.43 -6.54 -14.23
CA MET A 231 15.33 -6.77 -12.79
C MET A 231 14.21 -7.75 -12.40
N ASP A 232 13.27 -8.03 -13.30
CA ASP A 232 12.24 -9.06 -13.11
C ASP A 232 12.37 -10.24 -14.07
N ASP A 233 13.50 -10.35 -14.81
CA ASP A 233 13.82 -11.51 -15.64
C ASP A 233 13.77 -12.82 -14.81
N GLY A 234 12.99 -13.78 -15.31
CA GLY A 234 12.79 -15.08 -14.66
C GLY A 234 11.73 -15.07 -13.56
N LEU A 235 11.15 -13.94 -13.19
CA LEU A 235 9.97 -13.94 -12.33
C LEU A 235 8.75 -14.45 -13.12
N PRO A 236 7.75 -15.05 -12.44
CA PRO A 236 6.58 -15.59 -13.12
C PRO A 236 5.77 -14.49 -13.81
N ALA A 237 5.54 -14.64 -15.11
CA ALA A 237 4.81 -13.67 -15.92
C ALA A 237 3.29 -13.82 -15.79
N THR A 238 2.79 -15.01 -15.48
CA THR A 238 1.35 -15.31 -15.33
C THR A 238 1.02 -16.00 -14.02
N TYR A 239 -0.27 -16.01 -13.63
CA TYR A 239 -0.72 -16.74 -12.43
C TYR A 239 -0.38 -18.24 -12.51
N ASP A 240 -0.44 -18.83 -13.69
CA ASP A 240 -0.12 -20.26 -13.84
C ASP A 240 1.37 -20.52 -13.64
N GLU A 241 2.26 -19.66 -14.16
CA GLU A 241 3.69 -19.73 -13.87
C GLU A 241 3.98 -19.50 -12.39
N PHE A 242 3.28 -18.55 -11.77
CA PHE A 242 3.43 -18.25 -10.35
C PHE A 242 3.11 -19.46 -9.48
N PHE A 243 1.97 -20.11 -9.69
CA PHE A 243 1.59 -21.30 -8.92
C PHE A 243 2.36 -22.56 -9.33
N TYR A 244 2.85 -22.62 -10.56
CA TYR A 244 3.85 -23.63 -10.94
C TYR A 244 5.11 -23.46 -10.08
N LEU A 245 5.63 -22.23 -9.97
CA LEU A 245 6.79 -21.90 -9.14
C LEU A 245 6.56 -22.28 -7.67
N CYS A 246 5.42 -21.91 -7.08
CA CYS A 246 5.05 -22.33 -5.72
C CYS A 246 5.09 -23.85 -5.54
N GLY A 247 4.59 -24.61 -6.53
CA GLY A 247 4.66 -26.07 -6.52
C GLY A 247 6.10 -26.61 -6.62
N GLN A 248 7.00 -25.92 -7.32
CA GLN A 248 8.42 -26.29 -7.37
C GLN A 248 9.16 -25.96 -6.07
N MET A 249 8.78 -24.89 -5.38
CA MET A 249 9.30 -24.53 -4.06
C MET A 249 9.00 -25.66 -3.05
N LEU A 250 7.75 -26.10 -2.94
CA LEU A 250 7.34 -27.20 -2.06
C LEU A 250 8.13 -28.50 -2.34
N LYS A 251 8.31 -28.86 -3.62
CA LYS A 251 9.09 -30.06 -3.99
C LYS A 251 10.55 -30.01 -3.53
N ARG A 252 11.07 -28.82 -3.23
CA ARG A 252 12.44 -28.58 -2.77
C ARG A 252 12.51 -28.22 -1.28
N GLY A 253 11.39 -28.39 -0.54
CA GLY A 253 11.32 -28.13 0.90
C GLY A 253 11.36 -26.64 1.25
N VAL A 254 10.91 -25.78 0.34
CA VAL A 254 10.81 -24.33 0.57
C VAL A 254 9.34 -23.94 0.60
N THR A 255 8.91 -23.29 1.68
CA THR A 255 7.56 -22.75 1.84
C THR A 255 7.40 -21.49 0.98
N PRO A 256 6.42 -21.42 0.07
CA PRO A 256 6.23 -20.28 -0.82
C PRO A 256 6.08 -18.94 -0.11
N PHE A 257 5.23 -18.88 0.92
CA PHE A 257 4.87 -17.61 1.56
C PHE A 257 5.17 -17.60 3.06
N MET A 258 5.77 -16.52 3.52
CA MET A 258 5.64 -16.05 4.89
C MET A 258 4.40 -15.15 4.95
N LEU A 259 3.48 -15.41 5.86
CA LEU A 259 2.30 -14.58 6.11
C LEU A 259 2.35 -14.01 7.53
N PRO A 260 1.98 -12.73 7.71
CA PRO A 260 2.09 -12.03 9.00
C PRO A 260 0.91 -12.30 9.95
N GLY A 261 0.40 -13.52 10.02
CA GLY A 261 -0.64 -14.00 10.94
C GLY A 261 -1.76 -13.02 11.25
N PHE A 262 -1.50 -12.09 12.17
CA PHE A 262 -2.48 -11.06 12.57
C PHE A 262 -2.98 -10.20 11.41
N TYR A 263 -2.10 -9.85 10.47
CA TYR A 263 -2.44 -8.98 9.33
C TYR A 263 -2.71 -9.73 8.03
N SER A 264 -2.63 -11.06 7.99
CA SER A 264 -2.71 -11.83 6.73
C SER A 264 -3.99 -11.58 5.96
N ASP A 265 -5.13 -11.56 6.65
CA ASP A 265 -6.41 -11.28 6.00
C ASP A 265 -6.43 -9.88 5.36
N TYR A 266 -5.94 -8.88 6.07
CA TYR A 266 -5.86 -7.50 5.61
C TYR A 266 -4.85 -7.33 4.46
N TYR A 267 -3.63 -7.86 4.61
CA TYR A 267 -2.57 -7.72 3.60
C TYR A 267 -2.90 -8.44 2.30
N ILE A 268 -3.40 -9.68 2.38
CA ILE A 268 -3.81 -10.41 1.17
C ILE A 268 -5.04 -9.73 0.52
N ASN A 269 -5.93 -9.10 1.30
CA ASN A 269 -7.03 -8.33 0.74
C ASN A 269 -6.55 -7.08 -0.03
N ILE A 270 -5.49 -6.41 0.42
CA ILE A 270 -4.89 -5.31 -0.35
C ILE A 270 -4.15 -5.86 -1.57
N LEU A 271 -3.44 -6.98 -1.46
CA LEU A 271 -2.83 -7.68 -2.59
C LEU A 271 -3.89 -8.07 -3.64
N TYR A 272 -5.06 -8.57 -3.21
CA TYR A 272 -6.19 -8.81 -4.10
C TYR A 272 -6.56 -7.55 -4.91
N ASN A 273 -6.65 -6.39 -4.25
CA ASN A 273 -6.96 -5.14 -4.95
C ASN A 273 -5.83 -4.70 -5.90
N ALA A 274 -4.57 -4.96 -5.54
CA ALA A 274 -3.44 -4.71 -6.45
C ALA A 274 -3.51 -5.59 -7.70
N LEU A 275 -3.89 -6.87 -7.56
CA LEU A 275 -4.10 -7.78 -8.70
C LEU A 275 -5.30 -7.36 -9.56
N VAL A 276 -6.39 -6.86 -8.95
CA VAL A 276 -7.53 -6.28 -9.71
C VAL A 276 -7.05 -5.08 -10.52
N THR A 277 -6.30 -4.18 -9.88
CA THR A 277 -5.79 -2.95 -10.51
C THR A 277 -4.83 -3.28 -11.66
N GLU A 278 -3.96 -4.28 -11.47
CA GLU A 278 -3.03 -4.76 -12.47
C GLU A 278 -3.74 -5.34 -13.71
N TYR A 279 -4.89 -5.97 -13.52
CA TYR A 279 -5.70 -6.51 -14.61
C TYR A 279 -6.48 -5.41 -15.35
N GLU A 280 -7.16 -4.56 -14.60
CA GLU A 280 -8.13 -3.58 -15.13
C GLU A 280 -7.43 -2.35 -15.74
N GLY A 281 -6.27 -1.96 -15.24
CA GLY A 281 -5.65 -0.70 -15.64
C GLY A 281 -6.36 0.54 -15.06
N ILE A 282 -5.82 1.73 -15.33
CA ILE A 282 -6.28 2.99 -14.75
C ILE A 282 -7.74 3.27 -15.09
N ASP A 283 -8.09 3.26 -16.39
CA ASP A 283 -9.40 3.68 -16.87
C ASP A 283 -10.55 2.80 -16.34
N GLN A 284 -10.33 1.49 -16.28
CA GLN A 284 -11.35 0.56 -15.78
C GLN A 284 -11.45 0.61 -14.25
N MET A 285 -10.34 0.87 -13.55
CA MET A 285 -10.36 1.10 -12.11
C MET A 285 -11.11 2.37 -11.72
N GLU A 286 -11.06 3.44 -12.52
CA GLU A 286 -11.84 4.67 -12.29
C GLU A 286 -13.35 4.41 -12.20
N LEU A 287 -13.87 3.40 -12.89
CA LEU A 287 -15.28 3.03 -12.83
C LEU A 287 -15.72 2.59 -11.42
N ASN A 288 -14.81 2.10 -10.59
CA ASN A 288 -15.10 1.72 -9.19
C ASN A 288 -15.35 2.93 -8.28
N MET A 289 -15.04 4.14 -8.76
CA MET A 289 -15.24 5.38 -8.02
C MET A 289 -16.22 6.33 -8.72
N SER A 290 -16.17 6.38 -10.06
CA SER A 290 -17.09 7.23 -10.84
C SER A 290 -18.47 6.62 -11.02
N PHE A 291 -18.55 5.29 -11.14
CA PHE A 291 -19.74 4.53 -11.54
C PHE A 291 -20.40 5.11 -12.81
N LYS A 292 -19.57 5.63 -13.72
CA LYS A 292 -19.99 6.26 -14.97
C LYS A 292 -18.89 6.14 -16.01
N GLY A 293 -19.23 5.55 -17.17
CA GLY A 293 -18.29 5.38 -18.29
C GLY A 293 -18.50 4.07 -19.03
N ASN A 294 -17.52 3.66 -19.83
CA ASN A 294 -17.56 2.43 -20.60
C ASN A 294 -16.69 1.36 -19.93
N ALA A 295 -17.33 0.31 -19.43
CA ALA A 295 -16.65 -0.89 -18.98
C ALA A 295 -16.37 -1.79 -20.19
N THR A 296 -15.14 -2.26 -20.33
CA THR A 296 -14.68 -3.08 -21.47
C THR A 296 -14.43 -4.53 -21.07
N ASP A 297 -14.23 -4.80 -19.79
CA ASP A 297 -13.74 -6.07 -19.24
C ASP A 297 -14.75 -6.73 -18.29
N LEU A 298 -16.04 -6.69 -18.63
CA LEU A 298 -17.06 -7.31 -17.79
C LEU A 298 -17.21 -8.78 -18.14
N ILE A 299 -17.21 -9.66 -17.13
CA ILE A 299 -17.58 -11.06 -17.31
C ILE A 299 -19.06 -11.16 -17.67
N LYS A 300 -19.35 -11.84 -18.77
CA LYS A 300 -20.70 -12.11 -19.22
C LYS A 300 -21.38 -13.13 -18.32
N LEU A 301 -22.54 -12.77 -17.80
CA LEU A 301 -23.41 -13.68 -17.05
C LEU A 301 -24.56 -14.16 -17.91
N ASN A 302 -25.14 -15.30 -17.54
CA ASN A 302 -26.41 -15.74 -18.10
C ASN A 302 -27.56 -14.76 -17.78
N SER A 303 -28.72 -14.93 -18.38
CA SER A 303 -29.81 -13.96 -18.31
C SER A 303 -30.33 -13.67 -16.89
N ASP A 304 -30.21 -14.61 -15.97
CA ASP A 304 -30.62 -14.46 -14.58
C ASP A 304 -29.48 -14.00 -13.65
N GLY A 305 -28.22 -13.91 -14.15
CA GLY A 305 -27.05 -13.47 -13.41
C GLY A 305 -26.49 -14.48 -12.42
N THR A 306 -26.84 -15.75 -12.55
CA THR A 306 -26.48 -16.82 -11.61
C THR A 306 -25.29 -17.68 -12.04
N ALA A 307 -24.83 -17.53 -13.30
CA ALA A 307 -23.71 -18.29 -13.84
C ALA A 307 -22.88 -17.47 -14.83
N ILE A 308 -21.59 -17.73 -14.86
CA ILE A 308 -20.66 -17.17 -15.84
C ILE A 308 -20.85 -17.89 -17.18
N VAL A 309 -20.98 -17.13 -18.26
CA VAL A 309 -20.95 -17.68 -19.63
C VAL A 309 -19.49 -17.96 -19.99
N LYS A 310 -19.20 -19.23 -20.33
CA LYS A 310 -17.85 -19.67 -20.71
C LYS A 310 -17.78 -20.14 -22.16
N LYS A 311 -16.62 -19.91 -22.78
CA LYS A 311 -16.28 -20.47 -24.09
C LYS A 311 -14.89 -21.13 -23.98
N ASN A 312 -14.81 -22.40 -24.35
CA ASN A 312 -13.56 -23.19 -24.19
C ASN A 312 -13.01 -23.21 -22.74
N GLY A 313 -13.88 -23.14 -21.75
CA GLY A 313 -13.48 -23.11 -20.33
C GLY A 313 -13.24 -21.72 -19.75
N GLU A 314 -12.99 -20.71 -20.58
CA GLU A 314 -12.69 -19.34 -20.16
C GLU A 314 -13.96 -18.47 -20.11
N PRO A 315 -14.05 -17.51 -19.17
CA PRO A 315 -15.11 -16.53 -19.13
C PRO A 315 -15.22 -15.73 -20.44
N VAL A 316 -16.45 -15.51 -20.90
CA VAL A 316 -16.69 -14.58 -22.01
C VAL A 316 -16.72 -13.16 -21.48
N ILE A 317 -15.98 -12.28 -22.12
CA ILE A 317 -15.91 -10.85 -21.78
C ILE A 317 -16.90 -10.07 -22.66
N GLU A 318 -17.55 -9.07 -22.08
CA GLU A 318 -18.43 -8.14 -22.78
C GLU A 318 -18.20 -6.71 -22.30
N SER A 319 -18.61 -5.72 -23.08
CA SER A 319 -18.58 -4.30 -22.74
C SER A 319 -19.97 -3.78 -22.42
N ALA A 320 -20.07 -2.81 -21.53
CA ALA A 320 -21.31 -2.10 -21.24
C ALA A 320 -21.04 -0.65 -20.84
N THR A 321 -21.98 0.23 -21.12
CA THR A 321 -22.00 1.59 -20.55
C THR A 321 -22.51 1.51 -19.11
N ILE A 322 -21.72 2.01 -18.18
CA ILE A 322 -22.04 2.11 -16.76
C ILE A 322 -22.62 3.48 -16.46
N ASP A 323 -23.70 3.51 -15.73
CA ASP A 323 -24.28 4.67 -15.08
C ASP A 323 -24.82 4.29 -13.70
N TYR A 324 -25.40 5.24 -12.96
CA TYR A 324 -25.90 4.95 -11.61
C TYR A 324 -27.05 3.93 -11.59
N THR A 325 -27.74 3.66 -12.69
CA THR A 325 -28.84 2.67 -12.73
C THR A 325 -28.34 1.24 -12.77
N ASN A 326 -27.13 1.01 -13.30
CA ASN A 326 -26.46 -0.26 -13.41
C ASN A 326 -25.04 -0.26 -12.80
N GLY A 327 -24.72 0.69 -11.91
CA GLY A 327 -23.39 0.80 -11.29
C GLY A 327 -22.88 -0.49 -10.64
N TYR A 328 -23.78 -1.40 -10.22
CA TYR A 328 -23.44 -2.73 -9.74
C TYR A 328 -22.76 -3.61 -10.80
N ASP A 329 -22.86 -3.29 -12.09
CA ASP A 329 -22.18 -4.06 -13.15
C ASP A 329 -20.65 -3.91 -13.08
N VAL A 330 -20.11 -2.86 -12.45
CA VAL A 330 -18.67 -2.74 -12.16
C VAL A 330 -18.14 -3.94 -11.35
N PHE A 331 -18.99 -4.59 -10.56
CA PHE A 331 -18.61 -5.79 -9.81
C PHE A 331 -18.49 -7.04 -10.68
N ARG A 332 -18.78 -6.93 -11.99
CA ARG A 332 -18.50 -7.97 -12.99
C ARG A 332 -17.15 -7.80 -13.71
N GLN A 333 -16.33 -6.83 -13.32
CA GLN A 333 -14.99 -6.67 -13.89
C GLN A 333 -14.20 -7.97 -13.77
N ALA A 334 -13.53 -8.36 -14.86
CA ALA A 334 -12.83 -9.63 -14.96
C ALA A 334 -11.64 -9.71 -14.03
N GLY A 335 -10.96 -8.58 -13.77
CA GLY A 335 -9.88 -8.50 -12.79
C GLY A 335 -10.30 -8.98 -11.41
N LYS A 336 -11.54 -8.70 -10.98
CA LYS A 336 -12.06 -9.18 -9.71
C LYS A 336 -12.19 -10.70 -9.66
N TYR A 337 -12.63 -11.31 -10.75
CA TYR A 337 -12.72 -12.76 -10.86
C TYR A 337 -11.35 -13.44 -10.80
N TYR A 338 -10.41 -12.96 -11.62
CA TYR A 338 -9.07 -13.54 -11.67
C TYR A 338 -8.28 -13.31 -10.37
N ALA A 339 -8.40 -12.14 -9.75
CA ALA A 339 -7.79 -11.89 -8.45
C ALA A 339 -8.38 -12.78 -7.33
N LEU A 340 -9.69 -13.05 -7.35
CA LEU A 340 -10.32 -14.03 -6.45
C LEU A 340 -9.78 -15.45 -6.70
N ASP A 341 -9.51 -15.84 -7.95
CA ASP A 341 -8.89 -17.13 -8.27
C ASP A 341 -7.46 -17.21 -7.71
N PHE A 342 -6.67 -16.15 -7.88
CA PHE A 342 -5.34 -16.08 -7.28
C PHE A 342 -5.37 -16.26 -5.76
N VAL A 343 -6.22 -15.48 -5.06
CA VAL A 343 -6.38 -15.59 -3.61
C VAL A 343 -6.83 -17.00 -3.22
N LYS A 344 -7.82 -17.57 -3.92
CA LYS A 344 -8.29 -18.94 -3.64
C LYS A 344 -7.18 -19.97 -3.79
N ARG A 345 -6.39 -19.90 -4.85
CA ARG A 345 -5.23 -20.77 -5.08
C ARG A 345 -4.18 -20.63 -3.96
N MET A 346 -3.95 -19.41 -3.51
CA MET A 346 -2.98 -19.09 -2.47
C MET A 346 -3.39 -19.66 -1.10
N VAL A 347 -4.63 -19.39 -0.66
CA VAL A 347 -5.07 -19.71 0.72
C VAL A 347 -5.64 -21.11 0.89
N SER A 348 -5.87 -21.86 -0.20
CA SER A 348 -6.46 -23.21 -0.15
C SER A 348 -5.45 -24.31 0.14
N LYS A 349 -4.15 -24.03 0.08
CA LYS A 349 -3.09 -25.00 0.37
C LYS A 349 -2.33 -24.55 1.60
N GLU A 350 -2.55 -25.21 2.73
CA GLU A 350 -1.88 -24.91 3.99
C GLU A 350 -0.37 -25.01 3.90
N ASP A 351 0.18 -25.92 3.07
CA ASP A 351 1.62 -26.05 2.81
C ASP A 351 2.23 -24.84 2.07
N TYR A 352 1.41 -23.91 1.54
CA TYR A 352 1.92 -22.74 0.83
C TYR A 352 2.40 -21.63 1.75
N TYR A 353 2.05 -21.66 3.04
CA TYR A 353 2.40 -20.61 3.99
C TYR A 353 2.81 -21.20 5.35
N ASN A 354 3.46 -20.38 6.16
CA ASN A 354 3.88 -20.76 7.52
C ASN A 354 2.71 -21.22 8.38
N GLU A 355 2.94 -22.11 9.33
CA GLU A 355 1.93 -22.68 10.23
C GLU A 355 1.08 -21.59 10.92
N ASP A 356 1.73 -20.51 11.36
CA ASP A 356 1.09 -19.37 12.02
C ASP A 356 0.54 -18.32 11.05
N GLY A 357 0.43 -18.62 9.76
CA GLY A 357 0.07 -17.66 8.72
C GLY A 357 -1.30 -17.00 8.87
N PHE A 358 -2.19 -17.52 9.71
CA PHE A 358 -3.48 -16.92 10.08
C PHE A 358 -3.70 -16.91 11.60
N ASN A 359 -2.65 -17.11 12.39
CA ASN A 359 -2.69 -17.01 13.84
C ASN A 359 -2.61 -15.53 14.26
N THR A 360 -3.66 -15.01 14.89
CA THR A 360 -3.71 -13.61 15.33
C THR A 360 -2.73 -13.24 16.44
N ALA A 361 -2.07 -14.22 17.07
CA ALA A 361 -0.98 -13.99 18.01
C ALA A 361 0.40 -13.83 17.32
N PHE A 362 0.51 -14.22 16.05
CA PHE A 362 1.72 -14.09 15.25
C PHE A 362 1.72 -12.74 14.54
N THR A 363 2.62 -11.85 14.96
CA THR A 363 2.65 -10.46 14.50
C THR A 363 3.41 -10.30 13.18
N GLN A 364 3.28 -9.15 12.52
CA GLN A 364 4.12 -8.81 11.37
C GLN A 364 5.62 -8.77 11.74
N THR A 365 5.97 -8.35 12.96
CA THR A 365 7.37 -8.35 13.41
C THR A 365 7.93 -9.77 13.52
N ASP A 366 7.14 -10.71 14.04
CA ASP A 366 7.53 -12.13 14.11
C ASP A 366 7.75 -12.70 12.70
N ALA A 367 6.84 -12.40 11.77
CA ALA A 367 6.93 -12.83 10.38
C ALA A 367 8.15 -12.22 9.67
N GLN A 368 8.40 -10.92 9.85
CA GLN A 368 9.57 -10.23 9.31
C GLN A 368 10.87 -10.86 9.85
N GLU A 369 10.92 -11.12 11.15
CA GLU A 369 12.10 -11.75 11.77
C GLU A 369 12.36 -13.16 11.19
N MET A 370 11.33 -14.00 11.08
CA MET A 370 11.44 -15.32 10.48
C MET A 370 11.85 -15.27 9.00
N PHE A 371 11.22 -14.38 8.22
CA PHE A 371 11.53 -14.24 6.80
C PHE A 371 12.95 -13.71 6.55
N ILE A 372 13.37 -12.67 7.27
CA ILE A 372 14.71 -12.08 7.11
C ILE A 372 15.80 -13.07 7.55
N LYS A 373 15.58 -13.84 8.60
CA LYS A 373 16.54 -14.85 9.08
C LYS A 373 16.52 -16.13 8.26
N SER A 374 15.47 -16.38 7.48
CA SER A 374 15.35 -17.59 6.66
C SER A 374 16.56 -17.74 5.73
N GLY A 375 17.14 -18.94 5.69
CA GLY A 375 18.32 -19.20 4.90
C GLY A 375 19.66 -18.77 5.51
N THR A 376 19.66 -18.20 6.70
CA THR A 376 20.89 -17.76 7.40
C THR A 376 21.21 -18.68 8.58
N ASP A 377 22.45 -18.57 9.12
CA ASP A 377 22.88 -19.22 10.36
C ASP A 377 22.23 -18.62 11.62
N MET A 378 21.39 -17.60 11.47
CA MET A 378 20.59 -16.98 12.53
C MET A 378 19.13 -17.41 12.49
N SER A 379 18.74 -18.28 11.56
CA SER A 379 17.39 -18.84 11.52
C SER A 379 17.11 -19.65 12.79
N VAL A 380 15.89 -19.53 13.31
CA VAL A 380 15.43 -20.31 14.47
C VAL A 380 14.89 -21.68 14.08
N SER A 381 14.70 -21.92 12.77
CA SER A 381 14.25 -23.19 12.19
C SER A 381 14.99 -23.50 10.89
N ASP A 382 14.93 -24.76 10.46
CA ASP A 382 15.44 -25.19 9.15
C ASP A 382 14.52 -24.81 7.99
N GLU A 383 13.34 -24.24 8.28
CA GLU A 383 12.39 -23.84 7.27
C GLU A 383 12.91 -22.67 6.43
N ARG A 384 12.57 -22.74 5.15
CA ARG A 384 12.92 -21.72 4.15
C ARG A 384 11.65 -21.07 3.62
N TYR A 385 11.62 -19.75 3.60
CA TYR A 385 10.48 -18.97 3.08
C TYR A 385 10.93 -18.18 1.87
N ALA A 386 10.30 -18.42 0.72
CA ALA A 386 10.71 -17.81 -0.54
C ALA A 386 10.20 -16.38 -0.73
N MET A 387 8.97 -16.12 -0.31
CA MET A 387 8.29 -14.85 -0.51
C MET A 387 7.58 -14.39 0.78
N TYR A 388 7.38 -13.08 0.92
CA TYR A 388 6.68 -12.46 2.03
C TYR A 388 5.58 -11.53 1.49
N VAL A 389 4.37 -11.63 2.03
CA VAL A 389 3.27 -10.74 1.69
C VAL A 389 3.34 -9.54 2.62
N ASP A 390 3.83 -8.43 2.12
CA ASP A 390 3.96 -7.17 2.87
C ASP A 390 3.98 -5.98 1.91
N GLY A 391 4.04 -4.77 2.46
CA GLY A 391 4.05 -3.54 1.69
C GLY A 391 5.44 -2.96 1.40
N SER A 392 5.45 -1.91 0.61
CA SER A 392 6.66 -1.16 0.28
C SER A 392 7.38 -0.53 1.50
N TRP A 393 6.75 -0.55 2.66
CA TRP A 393 7.24 -0.05 3.95
C TRP A 393 8.02 -1.10 4.77
N TRP A 394 7.98 -2.39 4.41
CA TRP A 394 8.47 -3.49 5.24
C TRP A 394 9.93 -3.34 5.67
N GLU A 395 10.81 -2.83 4.81
CA GLU A 395 12.23 -2.65 5.15
C GLU A 395 12.47 -1.57 6.21
N ALA A 396 11.70 -0.47 6.15
CA ALA A 396 11.74 0.57 7.18
C ALA A 396 11.22 0.02 8.52
N GLU A 397 10.12 -0.74 8.47
CA GLU A 397 9.52 -1.38 9.64
C GLU A 397 10.46 -2.41 10.27
N ALA A 398 11.14 -3.22 9.45
CA ALA A 398 12.07 -4.27 9.88
C ALA A 398 13.49 -3.77 10.21
N ASN A 399 13.75 -2.45 10.17
CA ASN A 399 15.08 -1.88 10.32
C ASN A 399 15.82 -2.37 11.59
N ILE A 400 15.10 -2.51 12.69
CA ILE A 400 15.69 -3.00 13.95
C ILE A 400 16.19 -4.46 13.82
N ILE A 401 15.51 -5.30 13.05
CA ILE A 401 15.88 -6.70 12.83
C ILE A 401 17.21 -6.75 12.05
N PHE A 402 17.27 -6.01 10.93
CA PHE A 402 18.49 -5.91 10.13
C PHE A 402 19.67 -5.35 10.94
N ASN A 403 19.46 -4.31 11.74
CA ASN A 403 20.49 -3.71 12.58
C ASN A 403 21.00 -4.69 13.63
N ASN A 404 20.14 -5.48 14.26
CA ASN A 404 20.53 -6.50 15.24
C ASN A 404 21.31 -7.65 14.59
N MET A 405 20.95 -8.06 13.39
CA MET A 405 21.69 -9.07 12.63
C MET A 405 23.06 -8.54 12.19
N ALA A 406 23.12 -7.29 11.69
CA ALA A 406 24.35 -6.65 11.25
C ALA A 406 25.39 -6.46 12.39
N LYS A 407 24.94 -6.26 13.65
CA LYS A 407 25.83 -6.24 14.82
C LYS A 407 26.57 -7.57 15.04
N LYS A 408 26.02 -8.69 14.61
CA LYS A 408 26.65 -10.01 14.71
C LYS A 408 27.56 -10.28 13.50
N ASP A 409 27.08 -9.97 12.30
CA ASP A 409 27.86 -10.06 11.06
C ASP A 409 27.30 -9.07 10.03
N SER A 410 28.17 -8.20 9.52
CA SER A 410 27.81 -7.15 8.57
C SER A 410 27.19 -7.68 7.26
N LYS A 411 27.46 -8.95 6.89
CA LYS A 411 26.82 -9.59 5.73
C LYS A 411 25.30 -9.64 5.83
N TYR A 412 24.75 -9.55 7.05
CA TYR A 412 23.32 -9.58 7.32
C TYR A 412 22.68 -8.19 7.46
N SER A 413 23.42 -7.13 7.15
CA SER A 413 22.85 -5.78 7.09
C SER A 413 21.79 -5.67 5.98
N LYS A 414 20.85 -4.74 6.13
CA LYS A 414 19.87 -4.38 5.12
C LYS A 414 20.51 -4.13 3.73
N GLN A 415 21.70 -3.53 3.72
CA GLN A 415 22.43 -3.23 2.50
C GLN A 415 23.00 -4.47 1.80
N ASN A 416 23.39 -5.49 2.54
CA ASN A 416 24.07 -6.67 2.02
C ASN A 416 23.14 -7.86 1.74
N ARG A 417 22.01 -7.95 2.44
CA ARG A 417 20.97 -8.94 2.15
C ARG A 417 20.24 -8.61 0.85
N LYS A 418 19.86 -9.64 0.10
CA LYS A 418 19.16 -9.47 -1.17
C LYS A 418 17.71 -9.89 -1.07
N PHE A 419 16.84 -8.92 -0.93
CA PHE A 419 15.40 -9.05 -1.12
C PHE A 419 14.99 -8.24 -2.34
N GLY A 420 13.89 -8.61 -3.01
CA GLY A 420 13.39 -7.87 -4.17
C GLY A 420 11.90 -7.63 -4.09
N TRP A 421 11.45 -6.50 -4.58
CA TRP A 421 10.04 -6.28 -4.88
C TRP A 421 9.68 -7.07 -6.12
N MET A 422 8.67 -7.94 -6.03
CA MET A 422 8.23 -8.77 -7.14
C MET A 422 7.21 -8.02 -7.98
N SER A 423 7.47 -7.86 -9.28
CA SER A 423 6.43 -7.45 -10.23
C SER A 423 5.29 -8.46 -10.20
N LEU A 424 4.03 -7.99 -10.11
CA LEU A 424 2.88 -8.89 -10.01
C LEU A 424 2.69 -9.66 -11.32
N PRO A 425 2.42 -10.96 -11.26
CA PRO A 425 2.13 -11.76 -12.44
C PRO A 425 0.78 -11.34 -13.06
N LYS A 426 0.66 -11.47 -14.36
CA LYS A 426 -0.58 -11.20 -15.09
C LYS A 426 -1.57 -12.37 -14.93
N ALA A 427 -2.86 -12.08 -14.98
CA ALA A 427 -3.88 -13.11 -14.78
C ALA A 427 -3.79 -14.25 -15.84
N ASN A 428 -3.45 -13.89 -17.07
CA ASN A 428 -3.35 -14.82 -18.20
C ASN A 428 -2.45 -14.26 -19.31
N LYS A 429 -2.27 -15.06 -20.36
CA LYS A 429 -1.42 -14.70 -21.49
C LYS A 429 -1.90 -13.45 -22.25
N LEU A 430 -3.21 -13.21 -22.34
CA LEU A 430 -3.75 -12.02 -23.03
C LEU A 430 -3.32 -10.75 -22.30
N LYS A 431 -3.46 -10.72 -20.99
CA LYS A 431 -3.03 -9.58 -20.16
C LYS A 431 -1.51 -9.40 -20.14
N PHE A 432 -0.76 -10.48 -20.23
CA PHE A 432 0.69 -10.41 -20.41
C PHE A 432 1.07 -9.75 -21.73
N GLU A 433 0.40 -10.10 -22.82
CA GLU A 433 0.68 -9.52 -24.16
C GLU A 433 0.28 -8.04 -24.26
N GLU A 434 -0.63 -7.54 -23.43
CA GLU A 434 -0.96 -6.09 -23.33
C GLU A 434 0.21 -5.28 -22.77
N GLY A 435 1.05 -5.86 -21.91
CA GLY A 435 2.29 -5.26 -21.40
C GLY A 435 2.12 -4.08 -20.44
N ASN A 436 0.90 -3.80 -19.96
CA ASN A 436 0.63 -2.74 -19.00
C ASN A 436 0.96 -3.19 -17.58
N SER A 437 1.43 -2.27 -16.75
CA SER A 437 1.62 -2.48 -15.30
C SER A 437 1.08 -1.28 -14.53
N VAL A 438 0.39 -1.56 -13.43
CA VAL A 438 -0.18 -0.52 -12.56
C VAL A 438 0.26 -0.72 -11.11
N PHE A 439 0.84 0.32 -10.56
CA PHE A 439 1.20 0.40 -9.15
C PHE A 439 -0.01 0.90 -8.36
N LEU A 440 -0.60 0.07 -7.51
CA LEU A 440 -1.68 0.50 -6.63
C LEU A 440 -1.12 1.18 -5.39
N ASP A 441 -1.32 2.50 -5.27
CA ASP A 441 -1.17 3.20 -4.01
C ASP A 441 -2.45 3.04 -3.17
N SER A 442 -2.32 2.34 -2.05
CA SER A 442 -3.45 1.91 -1.22
C SER A 442 -3.61 2.68 0.08
N LEU A 443 -2.69 3.60 0.42
CA LEU A 443 -2.65 4.20 1.76
C LEU A 443 -3.40 5.52 1.89
N GLU A 444 -3.68 6.23 0.81
CA GLU A 444 -4.34 7.56 0.83
C GLU A 444 -3.66 8.53 1.81
N ALA A 445 -2.33 8.55 1.82
CA ALA A 445 -1.57 9.37 2.75
C ALA A 445 -1.53 10.85 2.33
N ALA A 446 -1.62 11.75 3.31
CA ALA A 446 -1.70 13.19 3.05
C ALA A 446 -0.87 14.02 4.05
N VAL A 447 -0.37 15.17 3.56
CA VAL A 447 0.22 16.22 4.40
C VAL A 447 -0.77 17.39 4.48
N CYS A 448 -1.09 17.82 5.68
CA CYS A 448 -1.97 18.98 5.88
C CYS A 448 -1.47 19.90 7.00
N VAL A 449 -1.97 21.14 6.97
CA VAL A 449 -1.66 22.18 7.95
C VAL A 449 -2.95 22.54 8.68
N LYS A 450 -2.88 22.64 10.02
CA LYS A 450 -4.05 23.03 10.82
C LYS A 450 -4.45 24.47 10.51
N ALA A 451 -5.77 24.72 10.45
CA ALA A 451 -6.31 26.07 10.29
C ALA A 451 -6.01 26.97 11.51
N ASN A 452 -5.99 28.26 11.26
CA ASN A 452 -5.88 29.29 12.29
C ASN A 452 -4.60 29.24 13.13
N LEU A 453 -3.46 28.89 12.52
CA LEU A 453 -2.15 28.98 13.17
C LEU A 453 -1.85 30.44 13.58
N GLY A 454 -1.05 30.57 14.63
CA GLY A 454 -0.61 31.87 15.17
C GLY A 454 0.61 32.46 14.42
N ALA A 455 1.50 33.05 15.18
CA ALA A 455 2.69 33.71 14.65
C ALA A 455 3.67 32.75 13.95
N ASN A 456 3.59 31.45 14.25
CA ASN A 456 4.41 30.38 13.66
C ASN A 456 3.90 29.90 12.28
N LYS A 457 2.76 30.40 11.78
CA LYS A 457 2.15 29.97 10.51
C LYS A 457 3.13 29.95 9.34
N LYS A 458 3.93 31.05 9.21
CA LYS A 458 4.90 31.15 8.13
C LYS A 458 5.96 30.05 8.21
N ALA A 459 6.45 29.72 9.41
CA ALA A 459 7.44 28.66 9.61
C ALA A 459 6.85 27.27 9.29
N ALA A 460 5.61 27.00 9.69
CA ALA A 460 4.94 25.74 9.40
C ALA A 460 4.72 25.53 7.89
N LEU A 461 4.28 26.58 7.19
CA LEU A 461 4.11 26.54 5.72
C LEU A 461 5.46 26.39 4.99
N ASP A 462 6.49 27.07 5.44
CA ASP A 462 7.85 26.98 4.87
C ASP A 462 8.44 25.57 5.06
N PHE A 463 8.22 24.94 6.23
CA PHE A 463 8.58 23.55 6.45
C PHE A 463 7.85 22.60 5.49
N VAL A 464 6.54 22.77 5.27
CA VAL A 464 5.79 21.96 4.29
C VAL A 464 6.35 22.16 2.87
N GLN A 465 6.71 23.39 2.51
CA GLN A 465 7.34 23.66 1.21
C GLN A 465 8.71 22.97 1.09
N TYR A 466 9.50 22.99 2.16
CA TYR A 466 10.80 22.32 2.21
C TYR A 466 10.69 20.81 2.03
N VAL A 467 9.81 20.13 2.78
CA VAL A 467 9.67 18.67 2.70
C VAL A 467 9.08 18.18 1.37
N CYS A 468 8.49 19.08 0.57
CA CYS A 468 8.04 18.82 -0.80
C CYS A 468 9.08 19.24 -1.86
N SER A 469 10.28 19.70 -1.48
CA SER A 469 11.36 19.99 -2.43
C SER A 469 11.98 18.70 -2.98
N ASP A 470 12.56 18.74 -4.17
CA ASP A 470 13.16 17.57 -4.81
C ASP A 470 14.22 16.90 -3.92
N GLY A 471 15.06 17.69 -3.25
CA GLY A 471 16.07 17.17 -2.32
C GLY A 471 15.48 16.46 -1.10
N ALA A 472 14.40 16.99 -0.53
CA ALA A 472 13.71 16.35 0.59
C ALA A 472 12.94 15.08 0.18
N LEU A 473 12.35 15.07 -1.02
CA LEU A 473 11.70 13.88 -1.59
C LEU A 473 12.72 12.75 -1.85
N ASP A 474 13.87 13.09 -2.42
CA ASP A 474 14.98 12.15 -2.63
C ASP A 474 15.53 11.61 -1.30
N LYS A 475 15.69 12.50 -0.30
CA LYS A 475 16.13 12.13 1.06
C LYS A 475 15.17 11.17 1.76
N PHE A 476 13.87 11.34 1.57
CA PHE A 476 12.88 10.38 2.06
C PHE A 476 13.14 8.99 1.49
N THR A 477 13.38 8.88 0.17
CA THR A 477 13.69 7.59 -0.47
C THR A 477 15.01 7.00 0.04
N ASP A 478 16.06 7.82 0.22
CA ASP A 478 17.35 7.40 0.76
C ASP A 478 17.22 6.77 2.17
N VAL A 479 16.39 7.36 3.03
CA VAL A 479 16.23 6.91 4.42
C VAL A 479 15.26 5.73 4.55
N THR A 480 14.09 5.82 3.89
CA THR A 480 13.00 4.84 4.07
C THR A 480 13.04 3.69 3.09
N HIS A 481 13.81 3.80 1.99
CA HIS A 481 13.79 2.89 0.85
C HIS A 481 12.42 2.80 0.15
N ALA A 482 11.56 3.78 0.35
CA ALA A 482 10.23 3.88 -0.23
C ALA A 482 10.06 5.15 -1.06
N LEU A 483 8.87 5.37 -1.61
CA LEU A 483 8.62 6.46 -2.54
C LEU A 483 7.61 7.47 -1.97
N LYS A 484 7.83 8.76 -2.24
CA LYS A 484 6.83 9.80 -2.07
C LYS A 484 5.81 9.75 -3.20
N ASP A 485 4.58 10.19 -2.91
CA ASP A 485 3.50 10.24 -3.93
C ASP A 485 3.54 11.55 -4.72
N PHE A 486 4.72 11.82 -5.33
CA PHE A 486 4.99 12.94 -6.21
C PHE A 486 5.75 12.49 -7.44
N ASN A 487 5.67 13.27 -8.51
CA ASN A 487 6.53 13.12 -9.68
C ASN A 487 7.88 13.79 -9.39
N TYR A 488 8.84 12.99 -8.95
CA TYR A 488 10.23 13.41 -8.73
C TYR A 488 11.19 12.34 -9.22
N GLU A 489 12.40 12.72 -9.48
CA GLU A 489 13.46 11.78 -9.84
C GLU A 489 14.28 11.42 -8.62
N VAL A 490 14.39 10.12 -8.33
CA VAL A 490 15.37 9.62 -7.37
C VAL A 490 16.76 9.91 -7.95
N SER A 491 17.60 10.59 -7.18
CA SER A 491 18.94 10.98 -7.64
C SER A 491 19.79 9.75 -7.98
N LYS A 492 20.77 9.95 -8.88
CA LYS A 492 21.71 8.88 -9.21
C LYS A 492 22.46 8.38 -7.98
N GLU A 493 22.80 9.27 -7.05
CA GLU A 493 23.49 8.92 -5.80
C GLU A 493 22.63 8.03 -4.92
N THR A 494 21.37 8.42 -4.65
CA THR A 494 20.40 7.62 -3.88
C THR A 494 20.15 6.28 -4.55
N TYR A 495 19.97 6.24 -5.88
CA TYR A 495 19.77 4.99 -6.61
C TYR A 495 21.00 4.07 -6.55
N ASP A 496 22.20 4.59 -6.78
CA ASP A 496 23.43 3.79 -6.78
C ASP A 496 23.70 3.18 -5.40
N ASN A 497 23.45 3.94 -4.34
CA ASN A 497 23.60 3.53 -2.94
C ASN A 497 22.46 2.65 -2.43
N ALA A 498 21.32 2.62 -3.10
CA ALA A 498 20.16 1.81 -2.71
C ALA A 498 20.49 0.32 -2.74
N ASN A 499 19.87 -0.45 -1.83
CA ASN A 499 19.96 -1.90 -1.85
C ASN A 499 19.11 -2.51 -2.99
N TYR A 500 19.11 -3.83 -3.09
CA TYR A 500 18.41 -4.53 -4.20
C TYR A 500 16.90 -4.32 -4.13
N PHE A 501 16.28 -4.37 -2.94
CA PHE A 501 14.85 -4.14 -2.76
C PHE A 501 14.43 -2.76 -3.29
N THR A 502 15.11 -1.72 -2.82
CA THR A 502 14.82 -0.35 -3.25
C THR A 502 14.97 -0.17 -4.76
N LYS A 503 16.01 -0.76 -5.37
CA LYS A 503 16.20 -0.71 -6.82
C LYS A 503 15.07 -1.39 -7.58
N THR A 504 14.61 -2.56 -7.14
CA THR A 504 13.47 -3.25 -7.79
C THR A 504 12.18 -2.46 -7.64
N LEU A 505 11.91 -1.85 -6.46
CA LEU A 505 10.74 -1.02 -6.23
C LEU A 505 10.74 0.25 -7.10
N ILE A 506 11.88 0.95 -7.18
CA ILE A 506 12.03 2.14 -8.04
C ILE A 506 11.80 1.78 -9.51
N ASN A 507 12.39 0.67 -9.99
CA ASN A 507 12.21 0.24 -11.37
C ASN A 507 10.77 -0.20 -11.66
N TYR A 508 10.12 -0.90 -10.73
CA TYR A 508 8.71 -1.26 -10.87
C TYR A 508 7.83 0.00 -10.95
N ASN A 509 8.04 0.98 -10.06
CA ASN A 509 7.29 2.23 -10.12
C ASN A 509 7.53 3.03 -11.42
N LYS A 510 8.76 3.06 -11.95
CA LYS A 510 9.08 3.76 -13.20
C LYS A 510 8.42 3.16 -14.44
N LYS A 511 8.20 1.83 -14.45
CA LYS A 511 7.57 1.12 -15.59
C LYS A 511 6.07 0.95 -15.44
N SER A 512 5.49 1.39 -14.32
CA SER A 512 4.07 1.27 -14.00
C SER A 512 3.38 2.62 -13.97
N GLU A 513 2.12 2.67 -14.38
CA GLU A 513 1.23 3.78 -14.04
C GLU A 513 0.81 3.66 -12.56
N THR A 514 0.52 4.77 -11.89
CA THR A 514 0.06 4.74 -10.49
C THR A 514 -1.44 4.96 -10.43
N PHE A 515 -2.16 4.06 -9.77
CA PHE A 515 -3.55 4.24 -9.39
C PHE A 515 -3.66 4.48 -7.89
N SER A 516 -4.41 5.51 -7.48
CA SER A 516 -4.73 5.82 -6.09
C SER A 516 -6.24 5.98 -5.96
N TYR A 517 -6.80 5.72 -4.76
CA TYR A 517 -8.25 5.82 -4.52
C TYR A 517 -8.74 7.28 -4.39
N TYR A 518 -8.10 8.21 -5.06
CA TYR A 518 -8.49 9.62 -5.08
C TYR A 518 -9.74 9.83 -5.93
N SER A 519 -10.84 10.23 -5.31
CA SER A 519 -12.10 10.53 -6.02
C SER A 519 -12.84 11.71 -5.40
N ASN A 520 -13.30 12.61 -6.26
CA ASN A 520 -14.19 13.71 -5.93
C ASN A 520 -15.65 13.41 -6.30
N THR A 521 -15.96 12.21 -6.75
CA THR A 521 -17.31 11.83 -7.19
C THR A 521 -18.29 11.86 -6.00
N PRO A 522 -19.34 12.68 -6.01
CA PRO A 522 -20.27 12.81 -4.88
C PRO A 522 -20.87 11.48 -4.43
N PHE A 523 -21.21 10.61 -5.39
CA PHE A 523 -21.73 9.29 -5.12
C PHE A 523 -20.73 8.42 -4.33
N TYR A 524 -19.48 8.39 -4.75
CA TYR A 524 -18.41 7.64 -4.06
C TYR A 524 -18.16 8.20 -2.66
N LEU A 525 -18.00 9.52 -2.54
CA LEU A 525 -17.74 10.18 -1.25
C LEU A 525 -18.85 9.91 -0.23
N LYS A 526 -20.12 9.97 -0.67
CA LYS A 526 -21.28 9.68 0.18
C LYS A 526 -21.32 8.22 0.65
N ASN A 527 -20.90 7.29 -0.19
CA ASN A 527 -20.98 5.86 0.05
C ASN A 527 -19.59 5.23 0.30
N ARG A 528 -18.57 6.04 0.61
CA ARG A 528 -17.18 5.60 0.72
C ARG A 528 -16.98 4.44 1.69
N SER A 529 -17.66 4.44 2.84
CA SER A 529 -17.59 3.34 3.80
C SER A 529 -18.03 1.98 3.23
N ASP A 530 -18.93 1.99 2.25
CA ASP A 530 -19.41 0.79 1.58
C ASP A 530 -18.59 0.43 0.34
N LEU A 531 -17.96 1.40 -0.31
CA LEU A 531 -17.33 1.27 -1.62
C LEU A 531 -15.80 1.22 -1.60
N LEU A 532 -15.17 1.63 -0.49
CA LEU A 532 -13.70 1.62 -0.40
C LEU A 532 -13.16 0.18 -0.49
N PRO A 533 -12.40 -0.17 -1.53
CA PRO A 533 -12.01 -1.56 -1.80
C PRO A 533 -11.24 -2.24 -0.67
N THR A 534 -10.43 -1.50 0.08
CA THR A 534 -9.63 -2.05 1.19
C THR A 534 -10.45 -2.44 2.42
N LYS A 535 -11.69 -1.94 2.54
CA LYS A 535 -12.57 -2.15 3.71
C LYS A 535 -13.82 -2.99 3.40
N VAL A 536 -14.08 -3.32 2.13
CA VAL A 536 -15.36 -3.88 1.68
C VAL A 536 -15.44 -5.39 1.81
N ASN A 537 -16.49 -5.85 2.49
CA ASN A 537 -17.04 -7.19 2.34
C ASN A 537 -18.11 -7.16 1.23
N THR A 538 -17.75 -7.64 0.06
CA THR A 538 -18.57 -7.51 -1.15
C THR A 538 -19.69 -8.53 -1.28
N ILE A 539 -19.88 -9.44 -0.33
CA ILE A 539 -20.98 -10.43 -0.32
C ILE A 539 -21.89 -10.31 0.90
N GLY A 540 -21.72 -9.28 1.72
CA GLY A 540 -22.59 -8.99 2.86
C GLY A 540 -22.44 -9.94 4.05
N VAL A 541 -21.37 -10.73 4.10
CA VAL A 541 -21.07 -11.64 5.23
C VAL A 541 -20.16 -10.94 6.22
N GLN A 542 -20.50 -10.94 7.50
CA GLN A 542 -19.70 -10.28 8.54
C GLN A 542 -19.37 -11.28 9.67
N PRO A 543 -18.14 -11.22 10.21
CA PRO A 543 -16.96 -10.59 9.63
C PRO A 543 -16.44 -11.40 8.44
N GLY A 544 -15.76 -10.75 7.50
CA GLY A 544 -15.07 -11.46 6.43
C GLY A 544 -14.58 -10.57 5.30
N THR A 545 -13.46 -10.95 4.75
CA THR A 545 -12.89 -10.46 3.51
C THR A 545 -12.96 -11.56 2.46
N PRO A 546 -12.64 -11.28 1.18
CA PRO A 546 -12.45 -12.35 0.19
C PRO A 546 -11.51 -13.45 0.68
N VAL A 547 -10.48 -13.10 1.42
CA VAL A 547 -9.43 -14.01 1.92
C VAL A 547 -10.01 -15.04 2.89
N THR A 548 -10.60 -14.57 3.99
CA THR A 548 -11.19 -15.46 5.01
C THR A 548 -12.33 -16.29 4.45
N ILE A 549 -13.19 -15.68 3.65
CA ILE A 549 -14.35 -16.38 3.05
C ILE A 549 -13.89 -17.49 2.08
N LEU A 550 -12.89 -17.24 1.25
CA LEU A 550 -12.37 -18.23 0.32
C LEU A 550 -11.50 -19.29 1.02
N LYS A 551 -10.78 -18.92 2.08
CA LYS A 551 -10.01 -19.85 2.91
C LYS A 551 -10.95 -20.86 3.59
N ASP A 552 -11.94 -20.37 4.32
CA ASP A 552 -12.88 -21.21 5.09
C ASP A 552 -13.85 -21.99 4.19
N GLY A 553 -14.18 -21.49 3.00
CA GLY A 553 -15.06 -22.12 2.05
C GLY A 553 -16.50 -22.29 2.52
N VAL A 554 -16.93 -21.53 3.56
CA VAL A 554 -18.26 -21.62 4.15
C VAL A 554 -19.26 -20.75 3.38
N SER A 555 -18.95 -19.47 3.23
CA SER A 555 -19.83 -18.51 2.56
C SER A 555 -19.62 -18.48 1.04
N ALA A 556 -18.43 -18.83 0.55
CA ALA A 556 -18.15 -19.05 -0.85
C ALA A 556 -17.09 -20.17 -1.01
N LYS A 557 -17.38 -21.13 -1.89
CA LYS A 557 -16.55 -22.34 -2.09
C LYS A 557 -15.45 -22.15 -3.12
N SER A 558 -15.61 -21.20 -4.04
CA SER A 558 -14.70 -20.93 -5.14
C SER A 558 -14.68 -19.45 -5.47
N ALA A 559 -13.71 -19.03 -6.30
CA ALA A 559 -13.65 -17.69 -6.86
C ALA A 559 -14.93 -17.33 -7.63
N GLU A 560 -15.43 -18.24 -8.45
CA GLU A 560 -16.69 -18.07 -9.20
C GLU A 560 -17.89 -17.89 -8.27
N ASP A 561 -18.01 -18.71 -7.23
CA ASP A 561 -19.10 -18.61 -6.25
C ASP A 561 -19.05 -17.26 -5.50
N TYR A 562 -17.87 -16.81 -5.07
CA TYR A 562 -17.70 -15.51 -4.46
C TYR A 562 -18.07 -14.36 -5.41
N PHE A 563 -17.55 -14.41 -6.64
CA PHE A 563 -17.80 -13.41 -7.68
C PHE A 563 -19.29 -13.22 -7.98
N LEU A 564 -20.01 -14.32 -8.17
CA LEU A 564 -21.46 -14.30 -8.42
C LEU A 564 -22.24 -13.75 -7.21
N LYS A 565 -21.85 -14.13 -6.00
CA LYS A 565 -22.47 -13.61 -4.76
C LYS A 565 -22.20 -12.12 -4.57
N SER A 566 -21.00 -11.65 -4.90
CA SER A 566 -20.64 -10.22 -4.86
C SER A 566 -21.53 -9.42 -5.82
N TYR A 567 -21.65 -9.86 -7.08
CA TYR A 567 -22.54 -9.21 -8.03
C TYR A 567 -24.00 -9.20 -7.56
N ALA A 568 -24.52 -10.34 -7.09
CA ALA A 568 -25.88 -10.44 -6.60
C ALA A 568 -26.14 -9.54 -5.39
N TYR A 569 -25.18 -9.41 -4.47
CA TYR A 569 -25.24 -8.51 -3.31
C TYR A 569 -25.38 -7.05 -3.75
N TRP A 570 -24.51 -6.58 -4.64
CA TRP A 570 -24.54 -5.19 -5.09
C TRP A 570 -25.77 -4.86 -5.94
N LYS A 571 -26.19 -5.78 -6.81
CA LYS A 571 -27.43 -5.65 -7.60
C LYS A 571 -28.67 -5.55 -6.71
N LYS A 572 -28.74 -6.32 -5.63
CA LYS A 572 -29.85 -6.33 -4.67
C LYS A 572 -30.03 -5.00 -3.93
N ARG A 573 -28.97 -4.15 -3.83
CA ARG A 573 -29.11 -2.83 -3.21
C ARG A 573 -30.09 -1.91 -3.96
N GLY A 574 -30.33 -2.17 -5.23
CA GLY A 574 -31.38 -1.56 -6.04
C GLY A 574 -31.27 -0.04 -6.20
N SER A 575 -32.31 0.57 -6.74
CA SER A 575 -32.36 2.01 -7.03
C SER A 575 -32.34 2.91 -5.78
N ALA A 576 -32.53 2.37 -4.61
CA ALA A 576 -32.38 3.14 -3.36
C ALA A 576 -30.92 3.52 -3.11
N PHE A 577 -29.98 2.62 -3.45
CA PHE A 577 -28.54 2.87 -3.36
C PHE A 577 -27.99 3.46 -4.66
N TRP A 578 -28.28 2.80 -5.79
CA TRP A 578 -27.78 3.18 -7.11
C TRP A 578 -28.58 4.33 -7.70
N LYS A 579 -28.16 5.56 -7.41
CA LYS A 579 -28.78 6.78 -7.93
C LYS A 579 -27.80 7.93 -7.89
N GLU A 580 -27.99 8.88 -8.78
CA GLU A 580 -27.25 10.15 -8.76
C GLU A 580 -27.49 10.91 -7.44
N VAL A 581 -26.46 11.58 -6.91
CA VAL A 581 -26.48 12.32 -5.64
C VAL A 581 -26.53 13.81 -5.90
#